data_0c6e8ab7bd418cf36fd778d3abaac169
#
_entry.id   0c6e8ab7bd418cf36fd778d3abaac169
#
_cell.length_a   1.000
_cell.length_b   1.000
_cell.length_c   1.000
_cell.angle_alpha   90.00
_cell.angle_beta   90.00
_cell.angle_gamma   90.00
#
_symmetry.space_group_name_H-M   'P 1'
#
loop_
_entity.id
_entity.type
_entity.pdbx_description
1 polymer ?
#
loop_
_entity_poly.entity_id
_entity_poly.type
_entity_poly.pdbx_seq_one_letter_code
_entity_poly.pdbx_strand_id
1 'polypeptide(L)'
;MHHQAKRLPAISASGIGSLNRQACAVQHALRFLKDFILFAEKEEELQKLILRQHQTAAVDKVVARALDPQRTRGLVWHTPGSGKTYTMIKTAELLFKANEAQKPTILLMIDRNELEDQMLKNLASVGLANVAHADRIATLNKLLDERGQDYRGIIVTMIHKFRDLPANLNTRKNIFVLIDEAHRTTGGDLGNFLMAELPNATFIGFTGTPVDKTAYGKGTVQDG
;
A
#
# COMPACT_ATOMS: atom_id res chain seq x y z
N MET A 1 51.29 18.11 -44.47
CA MET A 1 50.16 18.65 -43.71
C MET A 1 49.70 17.59 -42.69
N HIS A 2 50.18 17.67 -41.44
CA HIS A 2 49.78 16.72 -40.38
C HIS A 2 48.53 17.29 -39.66
N HIS A 3 47.42 16.61 -39.82
CA HIS A 3 46.18 16.85 -39.01
C HIS A 3 46.42 16.26 -37.62
N GLN A 4 46.65 17.09 -36.64
CA GLN A 4 46.57 16.71 -35.22
C GLN A 4 45.10 16.54 -34.85
N ALA A 5 44.69 15.29 -34.61
CA ALA A 5 43.41 14.98 -34.00
C ALA A 5 43.45 15.46 -32.53
N LYS A 6 42.66 16.47 -32.15
CA LYS A 6 42.41 16.88 -30.78
C LYS A 6 41.80 15.71 -29.99
N ARG A 7 42.59 15.14 -29.06
CA ARG A 7 42.07 14.20 -28.08
C ARG A 7 41.11 14.94 -27.13
N LEU A 8 39.89 14.47 -27.07
CA LEU A 8 38.91 14.90 -26.03
C LEU A 8 39.47 14.50 -24.66
N PRO A 9 39.33 15.35 -23.63
CA PRO A 9 39.80 15.01 -22.27
C PRO A 9 39.03 13.80 -21.73
N ALA A 10 39.79 12.83 -21.18
CA ALA A 10 39.24 11.66 -20.51
C ALA A 10 38.43 12.12 -19.26
N ILE A 11 37.17 11.77 -19.20
CA ILE A 11 36.34 12.00 -18.00
C ILE A 11 36.88 11.08 -16.89
N SER A 12 37.35 11.66 -15.78
CA SER A 12 37.88 10.89 -14.65
C SER A 12 36.77 10.05 -13.99
N ALA A 13 37.11 8.86 -13.47
CA ALA A 13 36.15 7.98 -12.78
C ALA A 13 35.44 8.66 -11.58
N SER A 14 36.09 9.67 -10.95
CA SER A 14 35.49 10.51 -9.91
C SER A 14 34.37 11.40 -10.42
N GLY A 15 34.44 11.87 -11.65
CA GLY A 15 33.39 12.68 -12.29
C GLY A 15 32.12 11.89 -12.60
N ILE A 16 32.27 10.61 -13.00
CA ILE A 16 31.11 9.72 -13.27
C ILE A 16 30.37 9.41 -11.97
N GLY A 17 31.07 9.18 -10.86
CA GLY A 17 30.46 8.92 -9.55
C GLY A 17 29.71 10.12 -8.97
N SER A 18 30.11 11.36 -9.27
CA SER A 18 29.40 12.57 -8.84
C SER A 18 28.16 12.83 -9.68
N LEU A 19 28.23 12.64 -10.98
CA LEU A 19 27.09 12.75 -11.90
C LEU A 19 25.99 11.71 -11.57
N ASN A 20 26.37 10.47 -11.27
CA ASN A 20 25.41 9.44 -10.86
C ASN A 20 24.71 9.78 -9.54
N ARG A 21 25.43 10.34 -8.56
CA ARG A 21 24.81 10.82 -7.30
C ARG A 21 23.84 11.98 -7.50
N GLN A 22 24.20 12.94 -8.33
CA GLN A 22 23.33 14.07 -8.67
C GLN A 22 22.09 13.61 -9.43
N ALA A 23 22.23 12.73 -10.41
CA ALA A 23 21.09 12.16 -11.15
C ALA A 23 20.15 11.37 -10.22
N CYS A 24 20.68 10.58 -9.30
CA CYS A 24 19.91 9.88 -8.29
C CYS A 24 19.13 10.83 -7.35
N ALA A 25 19.77 11.93 -6.91
CA ALA A 25 19.12 12.94 -6.07
C ALA A 25 17.98 13.63 -6.80
N VAL A 26 18.17 14.00 -8.07
CA VAL A 26 17.12 14.60 -8.90
C VAL A 26 15.95 13.65 -9.11
N GLN A 27 16.22 12.37 -9.42
CA GLN A 27 15.19 11.35 -9.56
C GLN A 27 14.40 11.16 -8.27
N HIS A 28 15.07 11.16 -7.11
CA HIS A 28 14.41 11.07 -5.79
C HIS A 28 13.51 12.28 -5.53
N ALA A 29 13.98 13.47 -5.83
CA ALA A 29 13.20 14.70 -5.67
C ALA A 29 11.96 14.72 -6.59
N LEU A 30 12.12 14.38 -7.87
CA LEU A 30 11.02 14.28 -8.82
C LEU A 30 9.98 13.23 -8.40
N ARG A 31 10.45 12.07 -7.96
CA ARG A 31 9.56 11.02 -7.42
C ARG A 31 8.83 11.51 -6.18
N PHE A 32 9.51 12.19 -5.26
CA PHE A 32 8.88 12.76 -4.07
C PHE A 32 7.75 13.73 -4.43
N LEU A 33 8.01 14.65 -5.36
CA LEU A 33 7.02 15.62 -5.83
C LEU A 33 5.83 14.95 -6.51
N LYS A 34 6.06 13.89 -7.29
CA LYS A 34 5.03 13.16 -8.01
C LYS A 34 4.19 12.25 -7.11
N ASP A 35 4.85 11.49 -6.23
CA ASP A 35 4.22 10.37 -5.53
C ASP A 35 3.82 10.70 -4.09
N PHE A 36 4.46 11.67 -3.41
CA PHE A 36 4.28 11.91 -1.99
C PHE A 36 3.67 13.26 -1.61
N ILE A 37 3.24 14.01 -2.62
CA ILE A 37 2.38 15.19 -2.44
C ILE A 37 0.98 14.78 -2.87
N LEU A 38 0.01 14.95 -1.96
CA LEU A 38 -1.41 14.72 -2.21
C LEU A 38 -2.13 16.07 -2.22
N PHE A 39 -3.12 16.18 -3.06
CA PHE A 39 -4.05 17.31 -3.04
C PHE A 39 -5.40 16.77 -2.59
N ALA A 40 -5.89 17.22 -1.45
CA ALA A 40 -7.17 16.81 -0.90
C ALA A 40 -8.15 17.98 -0.93
N GLU A 41 -9.33 17.75 -1.46
CA GLU A 41 -10.41 18.72 -1.41
C GLU A 41 -11.14 18.60 -0.06
N LYS A 42 -11.16 19.68 0.72
CA LYS A 42 -11.86 19.78 2.00
C LYS A 42 -12.58 21.12 2.05
N GLU A 43 -13.88 21.08 2.34
CA GLU A 43 -14.70 22.29 2.49
C GLU A 43 -14.57 23.25 1.29
N GLU A 44 -14.56 22.68 0.07
CA GLU A 44 -14.40 23.42 -1.19
C GLU A 44 -13.00 24.06 -1.38
N GLU A 45 -12.05 23.79 -0.50
CA GLU A 45 -10.67 24.24 -0.61
C GLU A 45 -9.73 23.09 -0.95
N LEU A 46 -8.80 23.35 -1.87
CA LEU A 46 -7.75 22.40 -2.24
C LEU A 46 -6.59 22.51 -1.25
N GLN A 47 -6.48 21.51 -0.38
CA GLN A 47 -5.40 21.41 0.61
C GLN A 47 -4.25 20.55 0.10
N LYS A 48 -3.04 21.06 0.22
CA LYS A 48 -1.82 20.32 -0.09
C LYS A 48 -1.36 19.54 1.12
N LEU A 49 -1.30 18.21 0.98
CA LEU A 49 -0.81 17.28 1.99
C LEU A 49 0.55 16.72 1.54
N ILE A 50 1.57 16.86 2.36
CA ILE A 50 2.90 16.32 2.10
C ILE A 50 3.14 15.17 3.07
N LEU A 51 3.42 13.97 2.55
CA LEU A 51 3.76 12.84 3.40
C LEU A 51 5.10 13.09 4.11
N ARG A 52 5.13 12.79 5.41
CA ARG A 52 6.34 12.91 6.22
C ARG A 52 7.33 11.81 5.86
N GLN A 53 8.60 12.00 6.18
CA GLN A 53 9.68 11.06 5.84
C GLN A 53 9.39 9.61 6.29
N HIS A 54 8.88 9.41 7.51
CA HIS A 54 8.53 8.07 7.98
C HIS A 54 7.35 7.44 7.21
N GLN A 55 6.41 8.26 6.71
CA GLN A 55 5.31 7.79 5.88
C GLN A 55 5.80 7.39 4.48
N THR A 56 6.65 8.21 3.85
CA THR A 56 7.21 7.88 2.53
C THR A 56 8.05 6.61 2.58
N ALA A 57 8.91 6.47 3.60
CA ALA A 57 9.70 5.27 3.82
C ALA A 57 8.82 4.02 4.04
N ALA A 58 7.73 4.16 4.81
CA ALA A 58 6.78 3.07 5.02
C ALA A 58 6.07 2.69 3.72
N VAL A 59 5.57 3.65 2.94
CA VAL A 59 4.92 3.40 1.64
C VAL A 59 5.87 2.64 0.71
N ASP A 60 7.12 3.07 0.58
CA ASP A 60 8.11 2.42 -0.29
C ASP A 60 8.38 0.97 0.13
N LYS A 61 8.59 0.75 1.43
CA LYS A 61 8.82 -0.60 1.97
C LYS A 61 7.59 -1.50 1.80
N VAL A 62 6.39 -0.97 1.99
CA VAL A 62 5.14 -1.73 1.83
C VAL A 62 4.89 -2.10 0.39
N VAL A 63 5.04 -1.16 -0.55
CA VAL A 63 4.88 -1.44 -1.99
C VAL A 63 5.90 -2.47 -2.45
N ALA A 64 7.17 -2.31 -2.10
CA ALA A 64 8.22 -3.28 -2.44
C ALA A 64 7.92 -4.67 -1.85
N ARG A 65 7.43 -4.73 -0.59
CA ARG A 65 7.04 -5.99 0.06
C ARG A 65 5.82 -6.63 -0.61
N ALA A 66 4.82 -5.84 -0.95
CA ALA A 66 3.58 -6.33 -1.54
C ALA A 66 3.79 -6.88 -2.96
N LEU A 67 4.73 -6.32 -3.70
CA LEU A 67 5.09 -6.78 -5.05
C LEU A 67 6.10 -7.95 -5.05
N ASP A 68 6.66 -8.33 -3.90
CA ASP A 68 7.54 -9.49 -3.77
C ASP A 68 6.71 -10.79 -3.66
N PRO A 69 6.73 -11.66 -4.69
CA PRO A 69 5.93 -12.88 -4.70
C PRO A 69 6.33 -13.91 -3.63
N GLN A 70 7.50 -13.75 -3.03
CA GLN A 70 8.01 -14.61 -1.95
C GLN A 70 7.48 -14.19 -0.58
N ARG A 71 6.86 -13.02 -0.46
CA ARG A 71 6.53 -12.38 0.81
C ARG A 71 5.09 -11.88 0.84
N THR A 72 4.19 -12.75 1.25
CA THR A 72 2.75 -12.45 1.27
C THR A 72 2.26 -11.80 2.57
N ARG A 73 3.14 -11.45 3.51
CA ARG A 73 2.75 -10.85 4.80
C ARG A 73 3.71 -9.74 5.22
N GLY A 74 3.16 -8.69 5.83
CA GLY A 74 3.92 -7.58 6.39
C GLY A 74 3.20 -6.90 7.53
N LEU A 75 3.97 -6.20 8.37
CA LEU A 75 3.44 -5.36 9.45
C LEU A 75 4.14 -4.01 9.42
N VAL A 76 3.36 -2.95 9.50
CA VAL A 76 3.82 -1.57 9.61
C VAL A 76 3.47 -1.07 11.00
N TRP A 77 4.49 -0.74 11.77
CA TRP A 77 4.29 -0.10 13.06
C TRP A 77 4.39 1.43 12.91
N HIS A 78 3.25 2.08 13.08
CA HIS A 78 3.14 3.53 13.09
C HIS A 78 2.50 3.99 14.40
N THR A 79 3.14 4.87 15.13
CA THR A 79 2.57 5.44 16.36
C THR A 79 1.22 6.10 16.09
N PRO A 80 0.28 6.10 17.08
CA PRO A 80 -0.98 6.82 16.95
C PRO A 80 -0.76 8.28 16.53
N GLY A 81 -1.59 8.82 15.64
CA GLY A 81 -1.44 10.19 15.14
C GLY A 81 -0.33 10.41 14.10
N SER A 82 0.43 9.40 13.72
CA SER A 82 1.50 9.53 12.70
C SER A 82 1.01 9.61 11.25
N GLY A 83 -0.31 9.53 11.02
CA GLY A 83 -0.92 9.62 9.70
C GLY A 83 -1.03 8.30 8.96
N LYS A 84 -1.28 7.18 9.66
CA LYS A 84 -1.49 5.84 9.09
C LYS A 84 -2.45 5.85 7.89
N THR A 85 -3.57 6.55 7.99
CA THR A 85 -4.60 6.62 6.94
C THR A 85 -4.04 7.05 5.60
N TYR A 86 -3.28 8.16 5.56
CA TYR A 86 -2.68 8.63 4.31
C TYR A 86 -1.54 7.73 3.83
N THR A 87 -0.83 7.03 4.73
CA THR A 87 0.15 6.00 4.36
C THR A 87 -0.56 4.82 3.67
N MET A 88 -1.70 4.36 4.19
CA MET A 88 -2.51 3.29 3.58
C MET A 88 -3.08 3.73 2.23
N ILE A 89 -3.66 4.92 2.14
CA ILE A 89 -4.21 5.48 0.90
C ILE A 89 -3.13 5.57 -0.18
N LYS A 90 -1.97 6.11 0.17
CA LYS A 90 -0.86 6.24 -0.79
C LYS A 90 -0.29 4.90 -1.22
N THR A 91 -0.19 3.95 -0.30
CA THR A 91 0.18 2.57 -0.62
C THR A 91 -0.80 1.95 -1.62
N ALA A 92 -2.11 2.08 -1.36
CA ALA A 92 -3.15 1.57 -2.25
C ALA A 92 -3.07 2.21 -3.64
N GLU A 93 -2.89 3.52 -3.71
CA GLU A 93 -2.74 4.24 -4.98
C GLU A 93 -1.54 3.75 -5.79
N LEU A 94 -0.36 3.61 -5.14
CA LEU A 94 0.86 3.17 -5.82
C LEU A 94 0.78 1.70 -6.24
N LEU A 95 0.19 0.82 -5.44
CA LEU A 95 -0.06 -0.57 -5.81
C LEU A 95 -1.03 -0.66 -7.01
N PHE A 96 -2.08 0.16 -7.02
CA PHE A 96 -3.04 0.19 -8.12
C PHE A 96 -2.40 0.66 -9.43
N LYS A 97 -1.45 1.60 -9.35
CA LYS A 97 -0.71 2.12 -10.52
C LYS A 97 0.47 1.25 -10.94
N ALA A 98 0.90 0.30 -10.11
CA ALA A 98 2.04 -0.56 -10.41
C ALA A 98 1.70 -1.55 -11.53
N ASN A 99 2.49 -1.55 -12.61
CA ASN A 99 2.31 -2.48 -13.72
C ASN A 99 2.49 -3.94 -13.29
N GLU A 100 3.41 -4.19 -12.36
CA GLU A 100 3.70 -5.50 -11.77
C GLU A 100 2.51 -6.09 -11.03
N ALA A 101 1.62 -5.24 -10.51
CA ALA A 101 0.41 -5.67 -9.82
C ALA A 101 -0.72 -6.12 -10.77
N GLN A 102 -0.62 -5.89 -12.08
CA GLN A 102 -1.53 -6.40 -13.10
C GLN A 102 -3.02 -6.12 -12.83
N LYS A 103 -3.38 -4.86 -12.65
CA LYS A 103 -4.75 -4.44 -12.28
C LYS A 103 -5.23 -5.13 -10.98
N PRO A 104 -4.68 -4.79 -9.84
CA PRO A 104 -4.98 -5.48 -8.59
C PRO A 104 -6.35 -5.15 -8.03
N THR A 105 -6.80 -6.00 -7.10
CA THR A 105 -7.82 -5.66 -6.12
C THR A 105 -7.12 -5.30 -4.81
N ILE A 106 -7.44 -4.14 -4.25
CA ILE A 106 -6.85 -3.67 -2.99
C ILE A 106 -7.97 -3.52 -1.97
N LEU A 107 -7.91 -4.31 -0.90
CA LEU A 107 -8.86 -4.20 0.20
C LEU A 107 -8.27 -3.29 1.29
N LEU A 108 -8.98 -2.23 1.63
CA LEU A 108 -8.74 -1.42 2.81
C LEU A 108 -9.71 -1.90 3.90
N MET A 109 -9.17 -2.62 4.87
CA MET A 109 -9.96 -3.22 5.95
C MET A 109 -9.88 -2.37 7.20
N ILE A 110 -11.04 -1.92 7.65
CA ILE A 110 -11.19 -0.99 8.76
C ILE A 110 -11.89 -1.70 9.94
N ASP A 111 -11.50 -1.35 11.17
CA ASP A 111 -12.05 -1.97 12.39
C ASP A 111 -13.33 -1.27 12.90
N ARG A 112 -13.52 0.03 12.62
CA ARG A 112 -14.60 0.85 13.17
C ARG A 112 -15.38 1.59 12.09
N ASN A 113 -16.72 1.71 12.29
CA ASN A 113 -17.62 2.37 11.34
C ASN A 113 -17.22 3.84 11.05
N GLU A 114 -16.89 4.61 12.10
CA GLU A 114 -16.53 6.03 11.93
C GLU A 114 -15.26 6.19 11.08
N LEU A 115 -14.34 5.22 11.17
CA LEU A 115 -13.10 5.21 10.39
C LEU A 115 -13.35 4.72 8.95
N GLU A 116 -14.35 3.86 8.70
CA GLU A 116 -14.76 3.45 7.36
C GLU A 116 -15.25 4.66 6.55
N ASP A 117 -16.17 5.45 7.10
CA ASP A 117 -16.67 6.68 6.46
C ASP A 117 -15.57 7.71 6.23
N GLN A 118 -14.68 7.88 7.22
CA GLN A 118 -13.54 8.77 7.09
C GLN A 118 -12.57 8.31 6.00
N MET A 119 -12.34 7.00 5.88
CA MET A 119 -11.49 6.44 4.82
C MET A 119 -12.08 6.74 3.44
N LEU A 120 -13.38 6.51 3.24
CA LEU A 120 -14.06 6.80 1.99
C LEU A 120 -13.98 8.29 1.62
N LYS A 121 -14.23 9.20 2.58
CA LYS A 121 -14.07 10.64 2.38
C LYS A 121 -12.65 11.02 2.00
N ASN A 122 -11.65 10.46 2.67
CA ASN A 122 -10.25 10.72 2.37
C ASN A 122 -9.84 10.20 0.98
N LEU A 123 -10.31 9.02 0.57
CA LEU A 123 -10.06 8.47 -0.77
C LEU A 123 -10.69 9.36 -1.85
N ALA A 124 -11.93 9.78 -1.66
CA ALA A 124 -12.62 10.71 -2.57
C ALA A 124 -11.89 12.06 -2.65
N SER A 125 -11.48 12.62 -1.51
CA SER A 125 -10.80 13.92 -1.44
C SER A 125 -9.47 13.97 -2.21
N VAL A 126 -8.78 12.83 -2.33
CA VAL A 126 -7.53 12.74 -3.12
C VAL A 126 -7.76 12.29 -4.56
N GLY A 127 -9.00 12.27 -5.02
CA GLY A 127 -9.36 12.01 -6.43
C GLY A 127 -9.25 10.55 -6.87
N LEU A 128 -9.29 9.59 -5.95
CA LEU A 128 -9.30 8.17 -6.29
C LEU A 128 -10.72 7.73 -6.71
N ALA A 129 -10.91 7.49 -8.01
CA ALA A 129 -12.23 7.20 -8.59
C ALA A 129 -12.62 5.71 -8.55
N ASN A 130 -11.65 4.79 -8.57
CA ASN A 130 -11.91 3.34 -8.60
C ASN A 130 -12.04 2.77 -7.18
N VAL A 131 -12.99 3.30 -6.40
CA VAL A 131 -13.26 2.89 -5.02
C VAL A 131 -14.66 2.32 -4.92
N ALA A 132 -14.78 1.09 -4.43
CA ALA A 132 -16.03 0.45 -4.08
C ALA A 132 -16.18 0.38 -2.56
N HIS A 133 -17.37 0.66 -2.05
CA HIS A 133 -17.71 0.45 -0.65
C HIS A 133 -18.48 -0.86 -0.49
N ALA A 134 -17.93 -1.79 0.25
CA ALA A 134 -18.60 -3.04 0.60
C ALA A 134 -19.26 -2.91 1.98
N ASP A 135 -20.41 -2.25 2.01
CA ASP A 135 -21.23 -1.99 3.21
C ASP A 135 -21.84 -3.27 3.81
N ARG A 136 -22.03 -4.32 2.98
CA ARG A 136 -22.65 -5.61 3.36
C ARG A 136 -21.82 -6.79 2.89
N ILE A 137 -21.98 -7.92 3.59
CA ILE A 137 -21.34 -9.20 3.23
C ILE A 137 -21.67 -9.59 1.78
N ALA A 138 -22.94 -9.44 1.37
CA ALA A 138 -23.38 -9.75 0.00
C ALA A 138 -22.66 -8.88 -1.06
N THR A 139 -22.46 -7.58 -0.77
CA THR A 139 -21.71 -6.66 -1.63
C THR A 139 -20.25 -7.08 -1.72
N LEU A 140 -19.63 -7.40 -0.58
CA LEU A 140 -18.23 -7.85 -0.52
C LEU A 140 -18.03 -9.16 -1.30
N ASN A 141 -18.92 -10.14 -1.08
CA ASN A 141 -18.92 -11.40 -1.81
C ASN A 141 -18.98 -11.17 -3.32
N LYS A 142 -19.95 -10.38 -3.80
CA LYS A 142 -20.11 -10.06 -5.22
C LYS A 142 -18.88 -9.38 -5.82
N LEU A 143 -18.23 -8.45 -5.10
CA LEU A 143 -17.05 -7.74 -5.57
C LEU A 143 -15.82 -8.65 -5.66
N LEU A 144 -15.69 -9.60 -4.73
CA LEU A 144 -14.55 -10.53 -4.65
C LEU A 144 -14.74 -11.81 -5.45
N ASP A 145 -15.98 -12.18 -5.81
CA ASP A 145 -16.25 -13.42 -6.54
C ASP A 145 -15.46 -13.46 -7.86
N GLU A 146 -14.46 -14.34 -7.92
CA GLU A 146 -13.58 -14.52 -9.08
C GLU A 146 -14.34 -14.98 -10.33
N ARG A 147 -15.46 -15.70 -10.15
CA ARG A 147 -16.32 -16.18 -11.22
C ARG A 147 -17.39 -15.17 -11.62
N GLY A 148 -17.59 -14.14 -10.81
CA GLY A 148 -18.58 -13.09 -10.96
C GLY A 148 -18.01 -11.76 -11.41
N GLN A 149 -18.10 -10.74 -10.55
CA GLN A 149 -17.67 -9.38 -10.88
C GLN A 149 -16.16 -9.21 -10.93
N ASP A 150 -15.44 -9.95 -10.07
CA ASP A 150 -13.97 -9.91 -9.95
C ASP A 150 -13.41 -8.48 -10.01
N TYR A 151 -13.90 -7.63 -9.10
CA TYR A 151 -13.66 -6.20 -9.12
C TYR A 151 -12.16 -5.86 -9.05
N ARG A 152 -11.71 -4.97 -9.93
CA ARG A 152 -10.33 -4.48 -10.01
C ARG A 152 -10.28 -3.01 -9.61
N GLY A 153 -9.84 -2.76 -8.39
CA GLY A 153 -9.83 -1.42 -7.79
C GLY A 153 -9.62 -1.48 -6.29
N ILE A 154 -9.99 -0.41 -5.62
CA ILE A 154 -9.91 -0.30 -4.16
C ILE A 154 -11.27 -0.63 -3.59
N ILE A 155 -11.33 -1.56 -2.64
CA ILE A 155 -12.54 -1.90 -1.88
C ILE A 155 -12.32 -1.47 -0.44
N VAL A 156 -13.22 -0.64 0.09
CA VAL A 156 -13.26 -0.31 1.52
C VAL A 156 -14.31 -1.18 2.18
N THR A 157 -13.96 -1.82 3.28
CA THR A 157 -14.84 -2.72 4.00
C THR A 157 -14.41 -2.88 5.46
N MET A 158 -15.35 -3.34 6.28
CA MET A 158 -15.04 -3.70 7.66
C MET A 158 -14.57 -5.15 7.77
N ILE A 159 -13.63 -5.37 8.66
CA ILE A 159 -12.98 -6.65 8.82
C ILE A 159 -13.94 -7.79 9.25
N HIS A 160 -14.94 -7.49 10.09
CA HIS A 160 -15.88 -8.50 10.58
C HIS A 160 -16.76 -9.11 9.48
N LYS A 161 -16.88 -8.45 8.31
CA LYS A 161 -17.67 -8.94 7.17
C LYS A 161 -17.07 -10.19 6.50
N PHE A 162 -15.83 -10.54 6.85
CA PHE A 162 -15.17 -11.74 6.32
C PHE A 162 -15.55 -13.04 7.02
N ARG A 163 -16.24 -13.02 8.16
CA ARG A 163 -16.57 -14.24 8.92
C ARG A 163 -17.49 -15.19 8.16
N ASP A 164 -18.33 -14.67 7.30
CA ASP A 164 -19.41 -15.41 6.65
C ASP A 164 -19.20 -15.58 5.13
N LEU A 165 -17.97 -15.35 4.65
CA LEU A 165 -17.62 -15.56 3.25
C LEU A 165 -17.16 -17.00 2.98
N PRO A 166 -17.34 -17.53 1.77
CA PRO A 166 -16.91 -18.88 1.43
C PRO A 166 -15.39 -18.95 1.29
N ALA A 167 -14.81 -20.08 1.73
CA ALA A 167 -13.39 -20.34 1.51
C ALA A 167 -13.05 -20.36 0.02
N ASN A 168 -11.82 -19.92 -0.31
CA ASN A 168 -11.34 -19.80 -1.70
C ASN A 168 -12.24 -18.93 -2.58
N LEU A 169 -12.82 -17.87 -2.03
CA LEU A 169 -13.68 -16.94 -2.75
C LEU A 169 -12.95 -16.30 -3.93
N ASN A 170 -11.67 -15.99 -3.73
CA ASN A 170 -10.80 -15.51 -4.80
C ASN A 170 -9.37 -16.03 -4.61
N THR A 171 -8.84 -16.70 -5.63
CA THR A 171 -7.54 -17.37 -5.58
C THR A 171 -6.42 -16.60 -6.27
N ARG A 172 -6.69 -15.38 -6.74
CA ARG A 172 -5.70 -14.53 -7.42
C ARG A 172 -4.58 -14.09 -6.49
N LYS A 173 -3.39 -13.94 -7.06
CA LYS A 173 -2.19 -13.46 -6.35
C LYS A 173 -2.08 -11.94 -6.29
N ASN A 174 -2.83 -11.22 -7.14
CA ASN A 174 -2.82 -9.76 -7.21
C ASN A 174 -3.96 -9.12 -6.38
N ILE A 175 -4.19 -9.69 -5.22
CA ILE A 175 -5.06 -9.13 -4.17
C ILE A 175 -4.18 -8.68 -3.03
N PHE A 176 -4.29 -7.40 -2.66
CA PHE A 176 -3.54 -6.79 -1.56
C PHE A 176 -4.51 -6.36 -0.47
N VAL A 177 -4.32 -6.86 0.73
CA VAL A 177 -5.18 -6.58 1.88
C VAL A 177 -4.40 -5.70 2.86
N LEU A 178 -4.81 -4.44 2.99
CA LEU A 178 -4.25 -3.47 3.92
C LEU A 178 -5.19 -3.36 5.13
N ILE A 179 -4.73 -3.77 6.30
CA ILE A 179 -5.54 -3.93 7.51
C ILE A 179 -5.18 -2.83 8.51
N ASP A 180 -6.14 -1.97 8.83
CA ASP A 180 -5.98 -1.00 9.91
C ASP A 180 -6.17 -1.66 11.28
N GLU A 181 -5.44 -1.18 12.29
CA GLU A 181 -5.41 -1.72 13.66
C GLU A 181 -5.23 -3.25 13.72
N ALA A 182 -4.28 -3.75 12.89
CA ALA A 182 -4.04 -5.18 12.68
C ALA A 182 -3.84 -6.00 13.98
N HIS A 183 -3.37 -5.37 15.07
CA HIS A 183 -3.22 -6.03 16.36
C HIS A 183 -4.54 -6.55 16.95
N ARG A 184 -5.67 -5.94 16.59
CA ARG A 184 -7.01 -6.38 17.04
C ARG A 184 -7.57 -7.52 16.21
N THR A 185 -7.06 -7.69 15.01
CA THR A 185 -7.69 -8.48 13.95
C THR A 185 -6.97 -9.78 13.65
N THR A 186 -5.67 -9.78 13.82
CA THR A 186 -4.82 -10.89 13.39
C THR A 186 -4.52 -11.91 14.48
N GLY A 187 -4.94 -11.65 15.72
CA GLY A 187 -4.82 -12.54 16.87
C GLY A 187 -6.07 -13.38 17.09
N GLY A 188 -6.49 -14.21 16.14
CA GLY A 188 -7.65 -15.05 16.34
C GLY A 188 -8.25 -15.67 15.07
N ASP A 189 -9.46 -16.19 15.17
CA ASP A 189 -10.18 -16.88 14.10
C ASP A 189 -10.35 -16.01 12.84
N LEU A 190 -10.47 -14.69 13.00
CA LEU A 190 -10.69 -13.77 11.88
C LEU A 190 -9.52 -13.72 10.88
N GLY A 191 -8.28 -13.78 11.37
CA GLY A 191 -7.11 -13.89 10.50
C GLY A 191 -7.10 -15.21 9.71
N ASN A 192 -7.59 -16.29 10.32
CA ASN A 192 -7.71 -17.59 9.67
C ASN A 192 -8.79 -17.58 8.58
N PHE A 193 -9.94 -16.95 8.83
CA PHE A 193 -10.99 -16.77 7.82
C PHE A 193 -10.49 -16.01 6.60
N LEU A 194 -9.87 -14.85 6.82
CA LEU A 194 -9.28 -14.05 5.73
C LEU A 194 -8.33 -14.85 4.84
N MET A 195 -7.48 -15.68 5.46
CA MET A 195 -6.52 -16.50 4.72
C MET A 195 -7.18 -17.67 4.00
N ALA A 196 -8.27 -18.21 4.55
CA ALA A 196 -9.04 -19.27 3.90
C ALA A 196 -9.81 -18.76 2.68
N GLU A 197 -10.29 -17.52 2.72
CA GLU A 197 -11.09 -16.91 1.66
C GLU A 197 -10.21 -16.37 0.51
N LEU A 198 -9.05 -15.83 0.86
CA LEU A 198 -8.09 -15.21 -0.06
C LEU A 198 -6.69 -15.85 0.09
N PRO A 199 -6.52 -17.14 -0.27
CA PRO A 199 -5.34 -17.92 0.10
C PRO A 199 -4.04 -17.41 -0.53
N ASN A 200 -4.11 -16.74 -1.66
CA ASN A 200 -2.95 -16.23 -2.40
C ASN A 200 -2.76 -14.72 -2.29
N ALA A 201 -3.58 -14.04 -1.47
CA ALA A 201 -3.49 -12.60 -1.28
C ALA A 201 -2.27 -12.21 -0.42
N THR A 202 -1.82 -10.98 -0.60
CA THR A 202 -0.79 -10.37 0.25
C THR A 202 -1.45 -9.53 1.35
N PHE A 203 -1.09 -9.80 2.61
CA PHE A 203 -1.65 -9.14 3.79
C PHE A 203 -0.64 -8.22 4.45
N ILE A 204 -0.98 -6.94 4.57
CA ILE A 204 -0.15 -5.93 5.23
C ILE A 204 -0.96 -5.30 6.37
N GLY A 205 -0.52 -5.53 7.59
CA GLY A 205 -1.11 -4.92 8.78
C GLY A 205 -0.51 -3.55 9.08
N PHE A 206 -1.33 -2.62 9.51
CA PHE A 206 -0.94 -1.33 10.06
C PHE A 206 -1.39 -1.26 11.52
N THR A 207 -0.50 -0.90 12.43
CA THR A 207 -0.83 -0.85 13.87
C THR A 207 -0.08 0.26 14.59
N GLY A 208 -0.73 0.84 15.60
CA GLY A 208 -0.11 1.79 16.52
C GLY A 208 0.54 1.11 17.72
N THR A 209 0.09 -0.09 18.05
CA THR A 209 0.55 -0.87 19.20
C THR A 209 0.89 -2.28 18.73
N PRO A 210 2.18 -2.62 18.51
CA PRO A 210 2.54 -3.99 18.17
C PRO A 210 2.25 -4.90 19.37
N VAL A 211 1.41 -5.89 19.16
CA VAL A 211 1.20 -6.97 20.13
C VAL A 211 2.32 -7.99 19.99
N ASP A 212 2.72 -8.56 21.11
CA ASP A 212 3.87 -9.39 21.33
C ASP A 212 4.14 -10.44 20.24
N LYS A 213 5.41 -10.75 20.06
CA LYS A 213 6.06 -11.57 19.01
C LYS A 213 5.47 -12.98 18.78
N THR A 214 4.59 -13.46 19.65
CA THR A 214 4.01 -14.78 19.59
C THR A 214 2.87 -14.93 18.59
N ALA A 215 2.22 -13.85 18.18
CA ALA A 215 1.05 -13.89 17.29
C ALA A 215 1.41 -13.99 15.78
N TYR A 216 2.66 -13.72 15.38
CA TYR A 216 3.03 -13.63 13.97
C TYR A 216 4.07 -14.64 13.48
N GLY A 217 4.36 -15.69 14.24
CA GLY A 217 5.39 -16.64 13.85
C GLY A 217 6.80 -15.99 13.73
N LYS A 218 7.86 -16.75 13.89
CA LYS A 218 9.25 -16.29 13.80
C LYS A 218 9.53 -15.61 12.46
N GLY A 219 9.52 -14.28 12.42
CA GLY A 219 9.75 -13.51 11.18
C GLY A 219 9.63 -12.00 11.33
N THR A 220 9.81 -11.45 12.52
CA THR A 220 9.98 -10.01 12.69
C THR A 220 11.42 -9.62 12.38
N VAL A 221 11.64 -9.01 11.23
CA VAL A 221 12.88 -8.25 10.99
C VAL A 221 12.73 -6.94 11.75
N GLN A 222 13.46 -6.81 12.85
CA GLN A 222 13.84 -5.53 13.42
C GLN A 222 15.00 -5.03 12.56
N ASP A 223 14.73 -4.15 11.63
CA ASP A 223 15.74 -3.28 11.08
C ASP A 223 15.56 -1.91 11.73
N GLY A 224 16.58 -1.53 12.52
CA GLY A 224 16.75 -0.25 13.15
C GLY A 224 16.94 0.90 12.16
#